data_7704279b75ba149d48d25228890c8747
#
_entry.id   7704279b75ba149d48d25228890c8747
#
_cell.length_a   1.000
_cell.length_b   1.000
_cell.length_c   1.000
_cell.angle_alpha   90.00
_cell.angle_beta   90.00
_cell.angle_gamma   90.00
#
_symmetry.space_group_name_H-M   'P 1'
#
loop_
_entity.id
_entity.type
_entity.pdbx_description
1 polymer ?
#
loop_
_entity_poly.entity_id
_entity_poly.type
_entity_poly.pdbx_seq_one_letter_code
_entity_poly.pdbx_strand_id
1 'polypeptide(L)'
;RQMCIRDRLWTLRRDGAYGTRLTPAAFDEEQLKIRLDELLSAAGVDLLFHTMLLDVVRDGGTLSGVRVLGKEGVTTLNAALFIDSTGDGDLAAAAGCPFDTGRPGDGLMQPGTMSFRMGGVDKSELSEQSDIRAARALVDTYFQQACRSGALEYPYRDFIHFYDYPRPGVLHFNMTRINGIDGCSSRGLARGETEGRKQVKIITDWLVREVPCFRNAFLEKLPQQVGIRETRHFRGEYAMERGDIVSGRKFADGIARSAYFIDIHSPVGSGFDHSQQGTKGAVLEAYKPPAGDYYEIPFRSLRLPGADNLLVACRALSASHVAAAAVRVMSPMFAVGEAAGCAAVLARRKNGSFAEVDGEAVRRALGYLDREPEAL
;
A
#
# COMPACT_ATOMS: atom_id res chain seq x y z
N ARG A 1 12.00 -13.74 20.86
CA ARG A 1 12.21 -14.16 19.46
C ARG A 1 11.27 -13.33 18.60
N GLN A 2 11.77 -12.26 17.99
CA GLN A 2 11.04 -11.55 16.96
C GLN A 2 10.88 -12.47 15.75
N MET A 3 9.64 -12.86 15.45
CA MET A 3 9.32 -13.60 14.24
C MET A 3 9.31 -12.59 13.09
N CYS A 4 10.26 -12.72 12.15
CA CYS A 4 10.36 -11.88 10.97
C CYS A 4 9.11 -12.05 10.08
N ILE A 5 8.73 -11.02 9.33
CA ILE A 5 7.67 -11.09 8.28
C ILE A 5 7.90 -12.30 7.37
N ARG A 6 9.16 -12.62 7.05
CA ARG A 6 9.58 -13.81 6.31
C ARG A 6 9.07 -15.11 6.92
N ASP A 7 9.17 -15.28 8.26
CA ASP A 7 8.71 -16.48 8.94
C ASP A 7 7.18 -16.62 8.90
N ARG A 8 6.46 -15.49 8.81
CA ARG A 8 5.00 -15.45 8.71
C ARG A 8 4.52 -15.74 7.29
N LEU A 9 5.16 -15.18 6.29
CA LEU A 9 4.90 -15.55 4.89
C LEU A 9 5.21 -17.02 4.66
N TRP A 10 6.25 -17.57 5.33
CA TRP A 10 6.56 -18.99 5.31
C TRP A 10 5.44 -19.84 5.93
N THR A 11 4.84 -19.40 7.04
CA THR A 11 3.69 -20.08 7.64
C THR A 11 2.49 -20.10 6.69
N LEU A 12 2.15 -18.95 6.08
CA LEU A 12 1.10 -18.87 5.07
C LEU A 12 1.39 -19.80 3.86
N ARG A 13 2.64 -19.90 3.45
CA ARG A 13 3.06 -20.80 2.36
C ARG A 13 2.89 -22.27 2.74
N ARG A 14 3.29 -22.65 3.95
CA ARG A 14 3.12 -24.02 4.47
C ARG A 14 1.65 -24.41 4.53
N ASP A 15 0.77 -23.50 4.90
CA ASP A 15 -0.66 -23.73 5.04
C ASP A 15 -1.39 -23.64 3.68
N GLY A 16 -0.67 -23.49 2.56
CA GLY A 16 -1.24 -23.37 1.21
C GLY A 16 -1.96 -22.03 0.95
N ALA A 17 -1.85 -21.09 1.88
CA ALA A 17 -2.48 -19.77 1.75
C ALA A 17 -1.57 -18.74 1.06
N TYR A 18 -0.39 -19.15 0.62
CA TYR A 18 0.59 -18.27 0.00
C TYR A 18 1.25 -18.91 -1.21
N GLY A 19 1.29 -18.14 -2.30
CA GLY A 19 1.95 -18.52 -3.54
C GLY A 19 1.11 -19.43 -4.43
N THR A 20 1.14 -19.14 -5.70
CA THR A 20 0.67 -20.03 -6.76
C THR A 20 1.74 -20.17 -7.82
N ARG A 21 1.57 -21.11 -8.78
CA ARG A 21 2.50 -21.26 -9.90
C ARG A 21 2.66 -19.96 -10.70
N LEU A 22 1.53 -19.28 -10.98
CA LEU A 22 1.52 -18.07 -11.80
C LEU A 22 1.83 -16.79 -10.99
N THR A 23 1.53 -16.77 -9.70
CA THR A 23 1.73 -15.62 -8.81
C THR A 23 2.39 -16.05 -7.50
N PRO A 24 3.73 -16.23 -7.48
CA PRO A 24 4.43 -16.75 -6.31
C PRO A 24 4.30 -15.90 -5.04
N ALA A 25 4.02 -14.61 -5.18
CA ALA A 25 3.84 -13.68 -4.06
C ALA A 25 2.36 -13.48 -3.65
N ALA A 26 1.42 -14.24 -4.24
CA ALA A 26 0.02 -14.19 -3.83
C ALA A 26 -0.16 -14.77 -2.42
N PHE A 27 -1.09 -14.20 -1.66
CA PHE A 27 -1.44 -14.69 -0.33
C PHE A 27 -2.95 -14.59 -0.09
N ASP A 28 -3.46 -15.44 0.80
CA ASP A 28 -4.84 -15.36 1.27
C ASP A 28 -4.93 -14.30 2.40
N GLU A 29 -5.59 -13.19 2.12
CA GLU A 29 -5.69 -12.09 3.07
C GLU A 29 -6.52 -12.43 4.32
N GLU A 30 -7.44 -13.39 4.24
CA GLU A 30 -8.19 -13.82 5.43
C GLU A 30 -7.27 -14.57 6.40
N GLN A 31 -6.40 -15.43 5.86
CA GLN A 31 -5.36 -16.08 6.68
C GLN A 31 -4.37 -15.05 7.25
N LEU A 32 -4.01 -14.03 6.47
CA LEU A 32 -3.13 -12.98 6.98
C LEU A 32 -3.75 -12.23 8.15
N LYS A 33 -5.05 -11.90 8.11
CA LYS A 33 -5.76 -11.26 9.23
C LYS A 33 -5.67 -12.11 10.50
N ILE A 34 -6.00 -13.41 10.42
CA ILE A 34 -5.94 -14.34 11.53
C ILE A 34 -4.53 -14.37 12.14
N ARG A 35 -3.51 -14.47 11.28
CA ARG A 35 -2.11 -14.51 11.75
C ARG A 35 -1.65 -13.21 12.41
N LEU A 36 -2.15 -12.06 11.94
CA LEU A 36 -1.86 -10.77 12.58
C LEU A 36 -2.52 -10.67 13.94
N ASP A 37 -3.77 -11.12 14.10
CA ASP A 37 -4.47 -11.15 15.37
C ASP A 37 -3.76 -12.04 16.40
N GLU A 38 -3.38 -13.27 16.01
CA GLU A 38 -2.59 -14.19 16.83
C GLU A 38 -1.29 -13.54 17.31
N LEU A 39 -0.62 -12.84 16.42
CA LEU A 39 0.64 -12.19 16.71
C LEU A 39 0.52 -11.05 17.71
N LEU A 40 -0.43 -10.15 17.48
CA LEU A 40 -0.64 -8.99 18.33
C LEU A 40 -1.11 -9.43 19.70
N SER A 41 -2.01 -10.44 19.78
CA SER A 41 -2.46 -11.04 21.03
C SER A 41 -1.32 -11.70 21.81
N ALA A 42 -0.46 -12.46 21.12
CA ALA A 42 0.71 -13.10 21.75
C ALA A 42 1.74 -12.07 22.24
N ALA A 43 1.77 -10.88 21.65
CA ALA A 43 2.62 -9.78 22.07
C ALA A 43 2.00 -8.93 23.22
N GLY A 44 0.77 -9.25 23.66
CA GLY A 44 0.06 -8.50 24.70
C GLY A 44 -0.37 -7.10 24.24
N VAL A 45 -0.68 -6.94 22.96
CA VAL A 45 -1.17 -5.67 22.40
C VAL A 45 -2.68 -5.59 22.63
N ASP A 46 -3.15 -4.49 23.20
CA ASP A 46 -4.57 -4.18 23.30
C ASP A 46 -5.12 -3.75 21.94
N LEU A 47 -6.10 -4.48 21.41
CA LEU A 47 -6.71 -4.23 20.11
C LEU A 47 -8.07 -3.56 20.30
N LEU A 48 -8.24 -2.40 19.67
CA LEU A 48 -9.51 -1.66 19.64
C LEU A 48 -10.03 -1.58 18.20
N PHE A 49 -10.79 -2.60 17.78
CA PHE A 49 -11.48 -2.59 16.48
C PHE A 49 -12.71 -1.69 16.52
N HIS A 50 -13.18 -1.28 15.33
CA HIS A 50 -14.35 -0.41 15.17
C HIS A 50 -14.23 0.90 15.97
N THR A 51 -13.01 1.41 16.06
CA THR A 51 -12.65 2.61 16.78
C THR A 51 -12.10 3.64 15.81
N MET A 52 -12.61 4.86 15.87
CA MET A 52 -12.30 5.95 14.97
C MET A 52 -11.58 7.06 15.72
N LEU A 53 -10.47 7.56 15.16
CA LEU A 53 -9.81 8.75 15.68
C LEU A 53 -10.72 9.97 15.47
N LEU A 54 -10.95 10.77 16.52
CA LEU A 54 -11.68 12.02 16.43
C LEU A 54 -10.74 13.22 16.40
N ASP A 55 -9.89 13.33 17.41
CA ASP A 55 -8.92 14.41 17.54
C ASP A 55 -7.79 14.01 18.51
N VAL A 56 -6.93 14.97 18.82
CA VAL A 56 -5.77 14.82 19.71
C VAL A 56 -5.91 15.65 20.96
N VAL A 57 -5.29 15.19 22.05
CA VAL A 57 -5.09 15.94 23.27
C VAL A 57 -3.62 16.36 23.34
N ARG A 58 -3.38 17.66 23.57
CA ARG A 58 -2.03 18.24 23.66
C ARG A 58 -1.80 18.85 25.04
N ASP A 59 -0.56 18.72 25.49
CA ASP A 59 -0.04 19.46 26.62
C ASP A 59 1.17 20.29 26.10
N GLY A 60 0.94 21.57 25.94
CA GLY A 60 1.88 22.45 25.22
C GLY A 60 2.04 22.01 23.75
N GLY A 61 3.29 21.74 23.33
CA GLY A 61 3.66 21.26 21.99
C GLY A 61 3.56 19.73 21.79
N THR A 62 3.41 18.96 22.89
CA THR A 62 3.50 17.51 22.90
C THR A 62 2.11 16.87 22.91
N LEU A 63 1.96 15.73 22.23
CA LEU A 63 0.73 14.94 22.32
C LEU A 63 0.71 14.22 23.66
N SER A 64 -0.41 14.32 24.38
CA SER A 64 -0.64 13.59 25.65
C SER A 64 -1.68 12.47 25.48
N GLY A 65 -2.54 12.56 24.45
CA GLY A 65 -3.56 11.56 24.20
C GLY A 65 -4.23 11.73 22.83
N VAL A 66 -5.09 10.77 22.53
CA VAL A 66 -6.01 10.80 21.39
C VAL A 66 -7.43 10.58 21.87
N ARG A 67 -8.39 11.30 21.29
CA ARG A 67 -9.82 11.04 21.49
C ARG A 67 -10.30 10.15 20.38
N VAL A 68 -10.96 9.08 20.77
CA VAL A 68 -11.47 8.06 19.85
C VAL A 68 -12.95 7.82 20.07
N LEU A 69 -13.66 7.44 19.01
CA LEU A 69 -15.07 7.05 19.05
C LEU A 69 -15.17 5.54 18.84
N GLY A 70 -15.57 4.84 19.89
CA GLY A 70 -15.99 3.43 19.86
C GLY A 70 -17.51 3.30 19.98
N LYS A 71 -18.00 2.08 20.13
CA LYS A 71 -19.44 1.80 20.33
C LYS A 71 -19.95 2.31 21.68
N GLU A 72 -19.08 2.38 22.67
CA GLU A 72 -19.34 2.89 24.02
C GLU A 72 -19.30 4.41 24.12
N GLY A 73 -19.00 5.11 23.02
CA GLY A 73 -18.90 6.56 22.94
C GLY A 73 -17.48 7.06 22.80
N VAL A 74 -17.24 8.30 23.20
CA VAL A 74 -15.93 8.96 23.10
C VAL A 74 -15.08 8.62 24.31
N THR A 75 -13.87 8.12 24.05
CA THR A 75 -12.87 7.81 25.06
C THR A 75 -11.55 8.50 24.77
N THR A 76 -10.81 8.90 25.81
CA THR A 76 -9.44 9.43 25.66
C THR A 76 -8.44 8.33 26.00
N LEU A 77 -7.52 8.07 25.08
CA LEU A 77 -6.40 7.16 25.27
C LEU A 77 -5.13 7.99 25.46
N ASN A 78 -4.54 7.91 26.66
CA ASN A 78 -3.31 8.62 26.97
C ASN A 78 -2.08 7.76 26.66
N ALA A 79 -1.05 8.34 26.09
CA ALA A 79 0.20 7.68 25.79
C ALA A 79 1.37 8.67 25.81
N ALA A 80 2.59 8.15 25.99
CA ALA A 80 3.80 8.94 25.91
C ALA A 80 4.29 9.08 24.44
N LEU A 81 4.04 8.06 23.62
CA LEU A 81 4.50 7.99 22.22
C LEU A 81 3.35 7.57 21.31
N PHE A 82 3.33 8.11 20.11
CA PHE A 82 2.32 7.86 19.11
C PHE A 82 2.96 7.46 17.78
N ILE A 83 2.37 6.49 17.10
CA ILE A 83 2.75 6.09 15.74
C ILE A 83 1.48 6.15 14.88
N ASP A 84 1.46 7.07 13.92
CA ASP A 84 0.38 7.20 12.96
C ASP A 84 0.53 6.16 11.84
N SER A 85 -0.34 5.16 11.85
CA SER A 85 -0.47 4.15 10.80
C SER A 85 -1.86 4.15 10.17
N THR A 86 -2.59 5.27 10.24
CA THR A 86 -3.96 5.41 9.71
C THR A 86 -4.04 5.30 8.18
N GLY A 87 -2.90 5.30 7.51
CA GLY A 87 -2.76 5.25 6.06
C GLY A 87 -2.72 6.64 5.44
N ASP A 88 -3.60 7.53 5.85
CA ASP A 88 -3.70 8.90 5.34
C ASP A 88 -3.09 9.95 6.30
N GLY A 89 -2.50 9.50 7.43
CA GLY A 89 -1.87 10.37 8.40
C GLY A 89 -2.89 11.20 9.20
N ASP A 90 -4.02 10.61 9.56
CA ASP A 90 -5.11 11.34 10.21
C ASP A 90 -4.71 11.85 11.59
N LEU A 91 -3.89 11.10 12.34
CA LEU A 91 -3.38 11.54 13.63
C LEU A 91 -2.41 12.73 13.47
N ALA A 92 -1.49 12.66 12.52
CA ALA A 92 -0.54 13.74 12.27
C ALA A 92 -1.24 15.01 11.75
N ALA A 93 -2.29 14.86 10.92
CA ALA A 93 -3.10 15.97 10.47
C ALA A 93 -3.90 16.61 11.63
N ALA A 94 -4.53 15.80 12.49
CA ALA A 94 -5.20 16.28 13.69
C ALA A 94 -4.22 16.96 14.66
N ALA A 95 -2.97 16.50 14.71
CA ALA A 95 -1.89 17.13 15.45
C ALA A 95 -1.38 18.44 14.82
N GLY A 96 -1.91 18.86 13.68
CA GLY A 96 -1.52 20.12 13.01
C GLY A 96 -0.18 20.06 12.28
N CYS A 97 0.34 18.86 11.98
CA CYS A 97 1.57 18.71 11.22
C CYS A 97 1.36 19.15 9.76
N PRO A 98 2.30 19.91 9.18
CA PRO A 98 2.17 20.41 7.82
C PRO A 98 2.29 19.32 6.77
N PHE A 99 1.43 19.39 5.75
CA PHE A 99 1.42 18.46 4.63
C PHE A 99 1.02 19.15 3.32
N ASP A 100 1.37 18.52 2.21
CA ASP A 100 0.88 18.83 0.87
C ASP A 100 -0.07 17.71 0.41
N THR A 101 -0.87 17.95 -0.63
CA THR A 101 -1.79 16.95 -1.20
C THR A 101 -1.60 16.84 -2.70
N GLY A 102 -1.55 15.59 -3.19
CA GLY A 102 -1.46 15.31 -4.62
C GLY A 102 -0.19 15.86 -5.28
N ARG A 103 -0.22 16.00 -6.59
CA ARG A 103 0.96 16.49 -7.34
C ARG A 103 1.10 18.00 -7.29
N PRO A 104 2.35 18.52 -7.32
CA PRO A 104 2.58 19.95 -7.40
C PRO A 104 1.92 20.57 -8.64
N GLY A 105 1.32 21.74 -8.45
CA GLY A 105 0.72 22.56 -9.52
C GLY A 105 -0.80 22.46 -9.61
N ASP A 106 -1.39 21.26 -9.53
CA ASP A 106 -2.85 21.10 -9.64
C ASP A 106 -3.50 20.35 -8.46
N GLY A 107 -2.70 19.78 -7.55
CA GLY A 107 -3.20 19.05 -6.38
C GLY A 107 -3.89 17.72 -6.69
N LEU A 108 -3.83 17.24 -7.94
CA LEU A 108 -4.47 16.00 -8.33
C LEU A 108 -3.75 14.79 -7.72
N MET A 109 -4.53 13.88 -7.13
CA MET A 109 -4.05 12.67 -6.49
C MET A 109 -4.11 11.49 -7.47
N GLN A 110 -3.26 10.48 -7.24
CA GLN A 110 -3.35 9.22 -7.95
C GLN A 110 -4.73 8.58 -7.75
N PRO A 111 -5.30 7.92 -8.78
CA PRO A 111 -6.63 7.35 -8.71
C PRO A 111 -6.74 6.27 -7.64
N GLY A 112 -7.90 6.19 -7.02
CA GLY A 112 -8.28 5.05 -6.20
C GLY A 112 -8.50 3.79 -7.03
N THR A 113 -8.63 2.65 -6.35
CA THR A 113 -8.93 1.36 -6.98
C THR A 113 -9.87 0.52 -6.13
N MET A 114 -10.74 -0.21 -6.77
CA MET A 114 -11.53 -1.26 -6.16
C MET A 114 -11.09 -2.60 -6.76
N SER A 115 -10.11 -3.24 -6.12
CA SER A 115 -9.72 -4.59 -6.50
C SER A 115 -10.82 -5.57 -6.09
N PHE A 116 -11.03 -6.62 -6.86
CA PHE A 116 -12.09 -7.58 -6.59
C PHE A 116 -11.64 -9.01 -6.92
N ARG A 117 -12.41 -9.99 -6.51
CA ARG A 117 -12.19 -11.40 -6.87
C ARG A 117 -13.37 -11.98 -7.61
N MET A 118 -13.05 -12.84 -8.55
CA MET A 118 -14.01 -13.72 -9.20
C MET A 118 -13.72 -15.17 -8.82
N GLY A 119 -14.75 -15.87 -8.38
CA GLY A 119 -14.75 -17.30 -8.14
C GLY A 119 -15.37 -18.06 -9.31
N GLY A 120 -15.25 -19.39 -9.33
CA GLY A 120 -15.82 -20.24 -10.38
C GLY A 120 -15.12 -20.12 -11.75
N VAL A 121 -13.90 -19.56 -11.77
CA VAL A 121 -13.10 -19.43 -13.00
C VAL A 121 -12.53 -20.79 -13.37
N ASP A 122 -12.68 -21.21 -14.61
CA ASP A 122 -11.95 -22.36 -15.16
C ASP A 122 -10.50 -21.94 -15.44
N LYS A 123 -9.60 -22.34 -14.56
CA LYS A 123 -8.17 -22.00 -14.67
C LYS A 123 -7.37 -23.00 -15.53
N SER A 124 -7.97 -24.00 -16.15
CA SER A 124 -7.23 -25.01 -16.89
C SER A 124 -6.29 -24.40 -17.95
N GLU A 125 -6.85 -23.60 -18.87
CA GLU A 125 -6.05 -22.92 -19.91
C GLU A 125 -5.06 -21.88 -19.34
N LEU A 126 -5.44 -21.19 -18.28
CA LEU A 126 -4.58 -20.16 -17.63
C LEU A 126 -3.39 -20.81 -16.92
N SER A 127 -3.62 -21.97 -16.30
CA SER A 127 -2.58 -22.70 -15.54
C SER A 127 -1.54 -23.37 -16.45
N GLU A 128 -1.86 -23.56 -17.74
CA GLU A 128 -0.92 -24.05 -18.73
C GLU A 128 0.10 -22.99 -19.19
N GLN A 129 -0.19 -21.71 -18.91
CA GLN A 129 0.69 -20.63 -19.32
C GLN A 129 2.03 -20.64 -18.55
N SER A 130 3.09 -20.10 -19.16
CA SER A 130 4.42 -20.05 -18.57
C SER A 130 4.49 -19.19 -17.31
N ASP A 131 3.79 -18.08 -17.31
CA ASP A 131 3.72 -17.11 -16.21
C ASP A 131 2.40 -16.32 -16.24
N ILE A 132 2.22 -15.47 -15.24
CA ILE A 132 1.03 -14.60 -15.12
C ILE A 132 0.86 -13.62 -16.28
N ARG A 133 1.95 -13.23 -16.97
CA ARG A 133 1.87 -12.30 -18.11
C ARG A 133 1.28 -13.01 -19.32
N ALA A 134 1.70 -14.23 -19.57
CA ALA A 134 1.14 -15.06 -20.64
C ALA A 134 -0.36 -15.35 -20.38
N ALA A 135 -0.72 -15.71 -19.14
CA ALA A 135 -2.12 -15.91 -18.75
C ALA A 135 -2.99 -14.65 -18.95
N ARG A 136 -2.46 -13.47 -18.60
CA ARG A 136 -3.14 -12.20 -18.87
C ARG A 136 -3.28 -11.93 -20.36
N ALA A 137 -2.22 -12.16 -21.15
CA ALA A 137 -2.22 -11.93 -22.58
C ALA A 137 -3.31 -12.76 -23.30
N LEU A 138 -3.55 -13.98 -22.85
CA LEU A 138 -4.63 -14.83 -23.37
C LEU A 138 -6.00 -14.16 -23.18
N VAL A 139 -6.31 -13.69 -21.99
CA VAL A 139 -7.60 -13.01 -21.69
C VAL A 139 -7.65 -11.62 -22.34
N ASP A 140 -6.50 -10.94 -22.44
CA ASP A 140 -6.41 -9.59 -23.03
C ASP A 140 -6.74 -9.56 -24.51
N THR A 141 -6.59 -10.67 -25.25
CA THR A 141 -7.01 -10.76 -26.65
C THR A 141 -8.51 -10.48 -26.81
N TYR A 142 -9.34 -11.04 -25.95
CA TYR A 142 -10.79 -10.78 -25.91
C TYR A 142 -11.09 -9.34 -25.52
N PHE A 143 -10.41 -8.83 -24.49
CA PHE A 143 -10.59 -7.46 -24.01
C PHE A 143 -10.26 -6.43 -25.07
N GLN A 144 -9.10 -6.54 -25.72
CA GLN A 144 -8.68 -5.64 -26.79
C GLN A 144 -9.64 -5.69 -28.00
N GLN A 145 -10.13 -6.88 -28.35
CA GLN A 145 -11.09 -7.02 -29.42
C GLN A 145 -12.40 -6.32 -29.09
N ALA A 146 -12.93 -6.52 -27.87
CA ALA A 146 -14.18 -5.92 -27.43
C ALA A 146 -14.09 -4.39 -27.35
N CYS A 147 -12.98 -3.84 -26.86
CA CYS A 147 -12.77 -2.40 -26.82
C CYS A 147 -12.67 -1.79 -28.23
N ARG A 148 -11.94 -2.45 -29.15
CA ARG A 148 -11.81 -1.97 -30.54
C ARG A 148 -13.12 -2.01 -31.32
N SER A 149 -13.95 -3.01 -31.09
CA SER A 149 -15.25 -3.14 -31.75
C SER A 149 -16.35 -2.27 -31.15
N GLY A 150 -16.12 -1.65 -29.99
CA GLY A 150 -17.13 -0.93 -29.24
C GLY A 150 -18.09 -1.83 -28.46
N ALA A 151 -17.87 -3.16 -28.41
CA ALA A 151 -18.66 -4.09 -27.63
C ALA A 151 -18.46 -3.96 -26.11
N LEU A 152 -17.33 -3.36 -25.72
CA LEU A 152 -17.02 -3.00 -24.35
C LEU A 152 -16.49 -1.56 -24.31
N GLU A 153 -17.21 -0.70 -23.61
CA GLU A 153 -16.72 0.63 -23.23
C GLU A 153 -16.13 0.55 -21.82
N TYR A 154 -14.77 0.50 -21.76
CA TYR A 154 -14.05 0.40 -20.49
C TYR A 154 -12.81 1.31 -20.47
N PRO A 155 -12.98 2.63 -20.28
CA PRO A 155 -11.90 3.62 -20.38
C PRO A 155 -10.98 3.65 -19.15
N TYR A 156 -11.12 2.69 -18.23
CA TYR A 156 -10.41 2.70 -16.95
C TYR A 156 -9.08 1.98 -16.98
N ARG A 157 -8.87 1.07 -17.93
CA ARG A 157 -7.65 0.28 -18.13
C ARG A 157 -7.39 0.02 -19.60
N ASP A 158 -6.09 -0.02 -19.95
CA ASP A 158 -5.64 -0.29 -21.32
C ASP A 158 -5.48 -1.80 -21.59
N PHE A 159 -5.46 -2.63 -20.57
CA PHE A 159 -5.29 -4.09 -20.64
C PHE A 159 -5.85 -4.80 -19.41
N ILE A 160 -6.13 -6.09 -19.55
CA ILE A 160 -6.58 -6.93 -18.45
C ILE A 160 -5.48 -7.11 -17.40
N HIS A 161 -5.84 -6.93 -16.14
CA HIS A 161 -4.91 -7.08 -15.04
C HIS A 161 -5.49 -7.88 -13.88
N PHE A 162 -5.03 -9.12 -13.74
CA PHE A 162 -5.39 -10.01 -12.65
C PHE A 162 -4.18 -10.77 -12.12
N TYR A 163 -4.33 -11.34 -10.95
CA TYR A 163 -3.37 -12.25 -10.31
C TYR A 163 -4.05 -13.59 -10.05
N ASP A 164 -3.26 -14.65 -10.11
CA ASP A 164 -3.72 -15.93 -9.58
C ASP A 164 -3.83 -15.86 -8.06
N TYR A 165 -4.81 -16.56 -7.50
CA TYR A 165 -5.11 -16.53 -6.07
C TYR A 165 -4.94 -17.93 -5.47
N PRO A 166 -4.48 -18.08 -4.19
CA PRO A 166 -4.20 -19.38 -3.57
C PRO A 166 -5.44 -20.26 -3.29
N ARG A 167 -6.52 -20.08 -4.04
CA ARG A 167 -7.72 -20.92 -3.98
C ARG A 167 -8.12 -21.39 -5.37
N PRO A 168 -8.58 -22.66 -5.52
CA PRO A 168 -9.03 -23.17 -6.80
C PRO A 168 -10.15 -22.29 -7.38
N GLY A 169 -10.10 -22.03 -8.68
CA GLY A 169 -11.13 -21.27 -9.40
C GLY A 169 -11.25 -19.79 -9.03
N VAL A 170 -10.28 -19.21 -8.29
CA VAL A 170 -10.33 -17.81 -7.87
C VAL A 170 -9.22 -17.00 -8.54
N LEU A 171 -9.58 -15.84 -9.10
CA LEU A 171 -8.64 -14.83 -9.58
C LEU A 171 -8.90 -13.48 -8.89
N HIS A 172 -7.81 -12.75 -8.62
CA HIS A 172 -7.85 -11.40 -8.04
C HIS A 172 -7.58 -10.36 -9.12
N PHE A 173 -8.48 -9.40 -9.26
CA PHE A 173 -8.44 -8.36 -10.29
C PHE A 173 -8.07 -6.99 -9.73
N ASN A 174 -7.24 -6.26 -10.48
CA ASN A 174 -6.96 -4.84 -10.29
C ASN A 174 -7.30 -4.10 -11.60
N MET A 175 -8.60 -3.94 -11.87
CA MET A 175 -9.11 -3.43 -13.13
C MET A 175 -9.72 -2.03 -13.04
N THR A 176 -10.14 -1.59 -11.86
CA THR A 176 -10.79 -0.29 -11.72
C THR A 176 -9.80 0.87 -11.63
N ARG A 177 -10.28 2.06 -11.97
CA ARG A 177 -9.56 3.33 -11.83
C ARG A 177 -10.56 4.44 -11.49
N ILE A 178 -10.44 5.01 -10.31
CA ILE A 178 -11.38 6.01 -9.81
C ILE A 178 -10.63 7.32 -9.64
N ASN A 179 -10.74 8.17 -10.67
CA ASN A 179 -10.07 9.46 -10.71
C ASN A 179 -10.78 10.51 -9.86
N GLY A 180 -10.03 11.48 -9.34
CA GLY A 180 -10.55 12.67 -8.65
C GLY A 180 -11.30 12.35 -7.36
N ILE A 181 -10.90 11.30 -6.61
CA ILE A 181 -11.44 11.04 -5.28
C ILE A 181 -10.51 11.65 -4.22
N ASP A 182 -11.13 12.24 -3.21
CA ASP A 182 -10.46 12.67 -1.99
C ASP A 182 -10.60 11.57 -0.93
N GLY A 183 -9.50 10.87 -0.64
CA GLY A 183 -9.46 9.80 0.36
C GLY A 183 -9.57 10.28 1.80
N CYS A 184 -9.43 11.58 2.05
CA CYS A 184 -9.55 12.19 3.37
C CYS A 184 -10.97 12.70 3.68
N SER A 185 -11.94 12.52 2.77
CA SER A 185 -13.33 12.95 3.00
C SER A 185 -14.31 11.79 2.85
N SER A 186 -15.33 11.74 3.71
CA SER A 186 -16.40 10.74 3.63
C SER A 186 -17.14 10.78 2.30
N ARG A 187 -17.32 11.96 1.71
CA ARG A 187 -17.95 12.12 0.39
C ARG A 187 -17.06 11.58 -0.72
N GLY A 188 -15.75 11.82 -0.66
CA GLY A 188 -14.79 11.28 -1.60
C GLY A 188 -14.73 9.75 -1.53
N LEU A 189 -14.69 9.19 -0.32
CA LEU A 189 -14.73 7.73 -0.12
C LEU A 189 -16.05 7.13 -0.62
N ALA A 190 -17.20 7.71 -0.29
CA ALA A 190 -18.51 7.25 -0.78
C ALA A 190 -18.60 7.27 -2.31
N ARG A 191 -18.08 8.31 -2.97
CA ARG A 191 -17.95 8.35 -4.42
C ARG A 191 -17.02 7.26 -4.95
N GLY A 192 -15.88 7.04 -4.28
CA GLY A 192 -14.93 5.98 -4.60
C GLY A 192 -15.57 4.59 -4.56
N GLU A 193 -16.36 4.31 -3.51
CA GLU A 193 -17.09 3.07 -3.32
C GLU A 193 -18.14 2.84 -4.42
N THR A 194 -18.96 3.84 -4.70
CA THR A 194 -20.05 3.70 -5.66
C THR A 194 -19.54 3.60 -7.09
N GLU A 195 -18.58 4.42 -7.48
CA GLU A 195 -17.96 4.39 -8.81
C GLU A 195 -17.17 3.11 -9.03
N GLY A 196 -16.40 2.68 -8.02
CA GLY A 196 -15.66 1.43 -8.09
C GLY A 196 -16.56 0.21 -8.35
N ARG A 197 -17.70 0.11 -7.65
CA ARG A 197 -18.68 -0.98 -7.87
C ARG A 197 -19.30 -0.97 -9.26
N LYS A 198 -19.56 0.22 -9.83
CA LYS A 198 -20.04 0.31 -11.23
C LYS A 198 -18.99 -0.25 -12.19
N GLN A 199 -17.73 0.15 -12.04
CA GLN A 199 -16.65 -0.34 -12.89
C GLN A 199 -16.47 -1.86 -12.76
N VAL A 200 -16.52 -2.39 -11.53
CA VAL A 200 -16.46 -3.83 -11.28
C VAL A 200 -17.61 -4.55 -12.00
N LYS A 201 -18.85 -4.04 -11.89
CA LYS A 201 -20.01 -4.66 -12.56
C LYS A 201 -19.81 -4.72 -14.08
N ILE A 202 -19.38 -3.65 -14.72
CA ILE A 202 -19.17 -3.59 -16.17
C ILE A 202 -18.18 -4.69 -16.61
N ILE A 203 -17.03 -4.78 -15.95
CA ILE A 203 -15.98 -5.72 -16.36
C ILE A 203 -16.34 -7.17 -16.02
N THR A 204 -16.99 -7.43 -14.88
CA THR A 204 -17.38 -8.80 -14.51
C THR A 204 -18.51 -9.33 -15.39
N ASP A 205 -19.52 -8.53 -15.69
CA ASP A 205 -20.61 -8.91 -16.61
C ASP A 205 -20.06 -9.24 -18.00
N TRP A 206 -19.10 -8.44 -18.48
CA TRP A 206 -18.45 -8.67 -19.76
C TRP A 206 -17.61 -9.96 -19.76
N LEU A 207 -16.78 -10.18 -18.73
CA LEU A 207 -15.94 -11.38 -18.59
C LEU A 207 -16.80 -12.66 -18.65
N VAL A 208 -17.88 -12.69 -17.87
CA VAL A 208 -18.78 -13.85 -17.81
C VAL A 208 -19.46 -14.13 -19.16
N ARG A 209 -19.82 -13.09 -19.89
CA ARG A 209 -20.52 -13.21 -21.16
C ARG A 209 -19.61 -13.60 -22.32
N GLU A 210 -18.39 -13.03 -22.38
CA GLU A 210 -17.57 -13.04 -23.59
C GLU A 210 -16.31 -13.91 -23.50
N VAL A 211 -15.84 -14.23 -22.28
CA VAL A 211 -14.56 -14.94 -22.12
C VAL A 211 -14.82 -16.37 -21.64
N PRO A 212 -14.46 -17.41 -22.41
CA PRO A 212 -14.85 -18.81 -22.14
C PRO A 212 -14.51 -19.30 -20.73
N CYS A 213 -13.33 -19.05 -20.23
CA CYS A 213 -12.91 -19.49 -18.89
C CYS A 213 -13.66 -18.79 -17.73
N PHE A 214 -14.45 -17.74 -18.01
CA PHE A 214 -15.28 -17.04 -17.03
C PHE A 214 -16.77 -17.35 -17.14
N ARG A 215 -17.20 -18.23 -18.05
CA ARG A 215 -18.63 -18.50 -18.30
C ARG A 215 -19.41 -18.90 -17.05
N ASN A 216 -18.79 -19.60 -16.11
CA ASN A 216 -19.39 -20.02 -14.85
C ASN A 216 -18.89 -19.19 -13.66
N ALA A 217 -18.13 -18.12 -13.93
CA ALA A 217 -17.58 -17.30 -12.88
C ALA A 217 -18.62 -16.34 -12.28
N PHE A 218 -18.36 -15.93 -11.06
CA PHE A 218 -19.19 -14.97 -10.34
C PHE A 218 -18.31 -14.01 -9.53
N LEU A 219 -18.83 -12.83 -9.21
CA LEU A 219 -18.18 -11.90 -8.30
C LEU A 219 -18.16 -12.52 -6.89
N GLU A 220 -16.99 -12.94 -6.45
CA GLU A 220 -16.79 -13.58 -5.14
C GLU A 220 -16.67 -12.56 -4.01
N LYS A 221 -15.84 -11.53 -4.22
CA LYS A 221 -15.54 -10.56 -3.17
C LYS A 221 -15.21 -9.19 -3.71
N LEU A 222 -15.77 -8.18 -3.09
CA LEU A 222 -15.34 -6.80 -3.14
C LEU A 222 -14.40 -6.51 -1.94
N PRO A 223 -13.52 -5.52 -2.00
CA PRO A 223 -12.73 -5.10 -0.84
C PRO A 223 -13.66 -4.51 0.23
N GLN A 224 -13.18 -4.41 1.46
CA GLN A 224 -13.93 -3.77 2.55
C GLN A 224 -14.14 -2.27 2.29
N GLN A 225 -13.18 -1.64 1.61
CA GLN A 225 -13.23 -0.25 1.20
C GLN A 225 -12.41 -0.02 -0.06
N VAL A 226 -12.68 1.09 -0.75
CA VAL A 226 -11.90 1.54 -1.90
C VAL A 226 -10.42 1.72 -1.49
N GLY A 227 -9.51 1.23 -2.31
CA GLY A 227 -8.07 1.38 -2.10
C GLY A 227 -7.61 2.78 -2.47
N ILE A 228 -7.10 3.52 -1.51
CA ILE A 228 -6.53 4.85 -1.69
C ILE A 228 -5.02 4.74 -1.86
N ARG A 229 -4.49 5.30 -2.94
CA ARG A 229 -3.05 5.30 -3.23
C ARG A 229 -2.33 6.48 -2.65
N GLU A 230 -3.00 7.63 -2.58
CA GLU A 230 -2.39 8.90 -2.24
C GLU A 230 -3.42 9.82 -1.61
N THR A 231 -2.99 10.58 -0.60
CA THR A 231 -3.72 11.66 0.02
C THR A 231 -2.75 12.75 0.45
N ARG A 232 -2.29 12.73 1.69
CA ARG A 232 -1.36 13.70 2.26
C ARG A 232 0.09 13.24 2.07
N HIS A 233 0.98 14.21 1.94
CA HIS A 233 2.43 14.06 1.97
C HIS A 233 2.95 14.95 3.10
N PHE A 234 3.30 14.37 4.24
CA PHE A 234 3.79 15.16 5.36
C PHE A 234 5.18 15.73 5.09
N ARG A 235 5.43 16.93 5.61
CA ARG A 235 6.73 17.60 5.54
C ARG A 235 7.61 17.15 6.70
N GLY A 236 8.30 16.03 6.53
CA GLY A 236 9.24 15.47 7.51
C GLY A 236 10.61 16.09 7.45
N GLU A 237 11.51 15.62 8.29
CA GLU A 237 12.91 16.05 8.30
C GLU A 237 13.67 15.69 7.01
N TYR A 238 13.19 14.68 6.30
CA TYR A 238 13.65 14.31 4.97
C TYR A 238 12.44 13.89 4.12
N ALA A 239 12.28 14.51 2.97
CA ALA A 239 11.29 14.07 1.98
C ALA A 239 11.99 13.20 0.93
N MET A 240 11.52 11.96 0.77
CA MET A 240 12.01 11.10 -0.30
C MET A 240 11.64 11.66 -1.67
N GLU A 241 12.59 11.60 -2.59
CA GLU A 241 12.45 12.10 -3.94
C GLU A 241 12.63 11.00 -4.99
N ARG A 242 12.19 11.29 -6.23
CA ARG A 242 12.41 10.39 -7.37
C ARG A 242 13.88 9.96 -7.49
N GLY A 243 14.81 10.92 -7.29
CA GLY A 243 16.25 10.68 -7.37
C GLY A 243 16.73 9.57 -6.44
N ASP A 244 16.20 9.49 -5.22
CA ASP A 244 16.56 8.46 -4.24
C ASP A 244 16.19 7.05 -4.73
N ILE A 245 15.02 6.94 -5.39
CA ILE A 245 14.52 5.68 -5.92
C ILE A 245 15.39 5.21 -7.10
N VAL A 246 15.54 6.07 -8.11
CA VAL A 246 16.18 5.67 -9.38
C VAL A 246 17.69 5.54 -9.29
N SER A 247 18.32 6.16 -8.28
CA SER A 247 19.75 5.97 -8.00
C SER A 247 20.03 4.77 -7.08
N GLY A 248 19.00 4.15 -6.52
CA GLY A 248 19.19 3.11 -5.50
C GLY A 248 19.86 3.65 -4.24
N ARG A 249 19.50 4.88 -3.81
CA ARG A 249 20.18 5.57 -2.70
C ARG A 249 20.12 4.79 -1.39
N LYS A 250 21.25 4.72 -0.70
CA LYS A 250 21.40 4.17 0.65
C LYS A 250 21.57 5.31 1.65
N PHE A 251 21.08 5.13 2.87
CA PHE A 251 21.14 6.11 3.93
C PHE A 251 21.77 5.52 5.18
N ALA A 252 22.55 6.30 5.91
CA ALA A 252 23.10 5.87 7.19
C ALA A 252 22.00 5.51 8.20
N ASP A 253 20.88 6.24 8.15
CA ASP A 253 19.65 6.01 8.91
C ASP A 253 18.56 5.22 8.13
N GLY A 254 18.95 4.43 7.12
CA GLY A 254 18.04 3.60 6.33
C GLY A 254 17.36 2.53 7.19
N ILE A 255 16.03 2.46 7.15
CA ILE A 255 15.21 1.57 7.99
C ILE A 255 14.42 0.52 7.20
N ALA A 256 14.32 0.67 5.90
CA ALA A 256 13.66 -0.28 5.01
C ALA A 256 14.35 -0.31 3.66
N ARG A 257 14.37 -1.48 3.01
CA ARG A 257 14.88 -1.70 1.65
C ARG A 257 13.73 -2.00 0.71
N SER A 258 13.77 -1.45 -0.49
CA SER A 258 12.80 -1.75 -1.53
C SER A 258 13.41 -1.68 -2.91
N ALA A 259 13.08 -2.66 -3.76
CA ALA A 259 13.37 -2.66 -5.19
C ALA A 259 12.11 -2.33 -6.01
N TYR A 260 11.01 -1.91 -5.35
CA TYR A 260 9.77 -1.59 -6.04
C TYR A 260 9.93 -0.30 -6.85
N PHE A 261 9.47 -0.33 -8.08
CA PHE A 261 9.55 0.81 -9.00
C PHE A 261 8.55 1.91 -8.65
N ILE A 262 8.69 3.09 -9.26
CA ILE A 262 7.75 4.20 -9.12
C ILE A 262 6.48 3.86 -9.92
N ASP A 263 5.50 3.28 -9.23
CA ASP A 263 4.19 2.87 -9.76
C ASP A 263 3.21 4.05 -9.70
N ILE A 264 3.52 5.10 -10.46
CA ILE A 264 2.73 6.32 -10.47
C ILE A 264 1.62 6.24 -11.52
N HIS A 265 0.38 6.35 -11.06
CA HIS A 265 -0.81 6.32 -11.91
C HIS A 265 -1.25 7.74 -12.26
N SER A 266 -1.54 7.96 -13.55
CA SER A 266 -2.07 9.25 -14.01
C SER A 266 -3.37 9.60 -13.28
N PRO A 267 -3.51 10.79 -12.70
CA PRO A 267 -4.76 11.27 -12.12
C PRO A 267 -5.82 11.56 -13.18
N VAL A 268 -5.45 11.57 -14.46
CA VAL A 268 -6.32 11.75 -15.63
C VAL A 268 -6.06 10.64 -16.66
N GLY A 269 -7.11 10.03 -17.19
CA GLY A 269 -7.00 8.94 -18.18
C GLY A 269 -6.70 7.56 -17.57
N SER A 270 -6.39 6.58 -18.41
CA SER A 270 -6.28 5.15 -18.08
C SER A 270 -4.87 4.66 -17.75
N GLY A 271 -3.83 5.40 -18.14
CA GLY A 271 -2.44 4.98 -18.09
C GLY A 271 -1.67 5.36 -16.83
N PHE A 272 -0.36 5.12 -16.88
CA PHE A 272 0.59 5.68 -15.92
C PHE A 272 0.81 7.17 -16.18
N ASP A 273 1.17 7.95 -15.15
CA ASP A 273 1.52 9.35 -15.34
C ASP A 273 2.93 9.46 -15.92
N HIS A 274 2.99 9.31 -17.22
CA HIS A 274 4.19 9.53 -18.01
C HIS A 274 4.22 10.92 -18.63
N SER A 275 3.44 11.86 -18.13
CA SER A 275 3.30 13.21 -18.68
C SER A 275 4.61 13.98 -18.78
N GLN A 276 5.69 13.42 -18.28
CA GLN A 276 6.99 14.09 -18.31
C GLN A 276 8.02 13.50 -19.28
N GLN A 277 7.79 12.38 -20.00
CA GLN A 277 8.74 11.98 -21.08
C GLN A 277 8.52 10.58 -21.71
N GLY A 278 8.44 10.48 -23.04
CA GLY A 278 9.00 9.38 -23.84
C GLY A 278 8.15 8.09 -24.02
N THR A 279 8.58 7.25 -24.93
CA THR A 279 7.99 5.97 -25.33
C THR A 279 7.92 4.94 -24.18
N LYS A 280 6.83 4.17 -24.11
CA LYS A 280 6.44 3.28 -23.00
C LYS A 280 7.56 2.40 -22.38
N GLY A 281 8.51 1.90 -23.12
CA GLY A 281 9.57 1.01 -22.62
C GLY A 281 10.72 1.73 -21.90
N ALA A 282 11.26 2.77 -22.52
CA ALA A 282 12.37 3.57 -21.96
C ALA A 282 11.93 4.36 -20.71
N VAL A 283 10.66 4.73 -20.64
CA VAL A 283 10.07 5.42 -19.49
C VAL A 283 10.05 4.50 -18.26
N LEU A 284 9.70 3.22 -18.41
CA LEU A 284 9.63 2.30 -17.27
C LEU A 284 11.00 2.08 -16.61
N GLU A 285 12.08 2.00 -17.39
CA GLU A 285 13.45 1.88 -16.84
C GLU A 285 13.86 3.14 -16.07
N ALA A 286 13.45 4.34 -16.52
CA ALA A 286 13.71 5.60 -15.82
C ALA A 286 12.96 5.75 -14.47
N TYR A 287 12.09 4.80 -14.13
CA TYR A 287 11.29 4.77 -12.89
C TYR A 287 11.62 3.59 -11.97
N LYS A 288 12.68 2.85 -12.27
CA LYS A 288 13.16 1.72 -11.47
C LYS A 288 14.46 2.07 -10.73
N PRO A 289 14.73 1.44 -9.61
CA PRO A 289 16.10 1.39 -9.08
C PRO A 289 17.01 0.63 -10.06
N PRO A 290 18.35 0.76 -9.95
CA PRO A 290 19.28 0.02 -10.78
C PRO A 290 19.01 -1.50 -10.73
N ALA A 291 19.27 -2.20 -11.83
CA ALA A 291 19.02 -3.63 -11.93
C ALA A 291 19.82 -4.41 -10.88
N GLY A 292 19.15 -5.28 -10.13
CA GLY A 292 19.77 -6.06 -9.04
C GLY A 292 20.04 -5.26 -7.77
N ASP A 293 19.60 -4.01 -7.70
CA ASP A 293 19.79 -3.13 -6.54
C ASP A 293 18.45 -2.67 -5.93
N TYR A 294 18.53 -1.95 -4.83
CA TYR A 294 17.42 -1.43 -4.05
C TYR A 294 17.71 0.00 -3.58
N TYR A 295 16.70 0.73 -3.22
CA TYR A 295 16.81 1.97 -2.44
C TYR A 295 16.43 1.73 -0.98
N GLU A 296 16.81 2.66 -0.11
CA GLU A 296 16.42 2.64 1.29
C GLU A 296 15.44 3.77 1.62
N ILE A 297 14.61 3.58 2.64
CA ILE A 297 13.76 4.61 3.25
C ILE A 297 14.46 5.06 4.51
N PRO A 298 14.81 6.35 4.68
CA PRO A 298 15.49 6.84 5.87
C PRO A 298 14.51 7.07 7.03
N PHE A 299 14.96 6.89 8.26
CA PHE A 299 14.16 7.13 9.47
C PHE A 299 13.62 8.56 9.56
N ARG A 300 14.40 9.53 9.10
CA ARG A 300 14.02 10.95 9.07
C ARG A 300 12.77 11.25 8.24
N SER A 301 12.36 10.34 7.33
CA SER A 301 11.10 10.50 6.57
C SER A 301 9.86 10.21 7.42
N LEU A 302 10.02 9.61 8.62
CA LEU A 302 8.93 9.34 9.54
C LEU A 302 8.76 10.43 10.59
N ARG A 303 9.80 11.23 10.82
CA ARG A 303 9.82 12.28 11.85
C ARG A 303 9.26 13.58 11.30
N LEU A 304 8.39 14.21 12.08
CA LEU A 304 7.75 15.47 11.72
C LEU A 304 8.25 16.60 12.63
N PRO A 305 8.76 17.70 12.09
CA PRO A 305 9.15 18.85 12.88
C PRO A 305 8.02 19.39 13.75
N GLY A 306 8.29 19.60 15.05
CA GLY A 306 7.29 20.08 16.01
C GLY A 306 6.31 19.01 16.52
N ALA A 307 6.60 17.73 16.30
CA ALA A 307 5.83 16.60 16.82
C ALA A 307 6.75 15.53 17.39
N ASP A 308 7.49 15.87 18.44
CA ASP A 308 8.63 15.11 18.96
C ASP A 308 8.27 13.70 19.46
N ASN A 309 7.03 13.45 19.82
CA ASN A 309 6.56 12.16 20.28
C ASN A 309 5.60 11.44 19.29
N LEU A 310 5.60 11.86 18.02
CA LEU A 310 4.81 11.28 16.94
C LEU A 310 5.68 10.86 15.75
N LEU A 311 5.45 9.66 15.23
CA LEU A 311 5.96 9.21 13.93
C LEU A 311 4.82 8.99 12.95
N VAL A 312 5.06 9.21 11.65
CA VAL A 312 4.17 8.79 10.56
C VAL A 312 4.74 7.54 9.90
N ALA A 313 4.14 6.38 10.16
CA ALA A 313 4.57 5.08 9.67
C ALA A 313 3.52 4.47 8.72
N CYS A 314 3.19 5.19 7.65
CA CYS A 314 2.21 4.78 6.64
C CYS A 314 2.54 5.39 5.28
N ARG A 315 1.65 5.19 4.27
CA ARG A 315 1.84 5.74 2.90
C ARG A 315 1.95 7.27 2.84
N ALA A 316 1.51 7.98 3.88
CA ALA A 316 1.59 9.43 4.00
C ALA A 316 2.93 9.93 4.57
N LEU A 317 3.93 9.07 4.79
CA LEU A 317 5.27 9.47 5.21
C LEU A 317 5.85 10.57 4.29
N SER A 318 6.91 11.23 4.73
CA SER A 318 7.50 12.34 3.98
C SER A 318 8.14 11.87 2.67
N ALA A 319 7.43 12.09 1.59
CA ALA A 319 7.85 11.77 0.21
C ALA A 319 7.14 12.70 -0.77
N SER A 320 7.80 13.02 -1.89
CA SER A 320 7.15 13.72 -2.99
C SER A 320 6.08 12.84 -3.65
N HIS A 321 5.13 13.45 -4.36
CA HIS A 321 4.10 12.75 -5.14
C HIS A 321 4.65 11.57 -5.96
N VAL A 322 5.81 11.75 -6.58
CA VAL A 322 6.46 10.74 -7.41
C VAL A 322 7.06 9.62 -6.56
N ALA A 323 7.81 9.96 -5.51
CA ALA A 323 8.45 8.97 -4.64
C ALA A 323 7.44 8.15 -3.82
N ALA A 324 6.34 8.78 -3.39
CA ALA A 324 5.25 8.12 -2.68
C ALA A 324 4.67 6.93 -3.47
N ALA A 325 4.67 6.99 -4.80
CA ALA A 325 4.22 5.89 -5.64
C ALA A 325 5.08 4.62 -5.52
N ALA A 326 6.34 4.73 -5.08
CA ALA A 326 7.23 3.59 -4.86
C ALA A 326 7.19 3.06 -3.41
N VAL A 327 7.07 3.96 -2.43
CA VAL A 327 7.20 3.58 -1.01
C VAL A 327 5.89 3.11 -0.37
N ARG A 328 4.72 3.45 -0.93
CA ARG A 328 3.38 3.18 -0.38
C ARG A 328 2.93 1.72 -0.38
N VAL A 329 3.66 0.82 -1.04
CA VAL A 329 3.24 -0.58 -1.17
C VAL A 329 3.51 -1.37 0.12
N MET A 330 2.79 -2.48 0.30
CA MET A 330 2.78 -3.23 1.57
C MET A 330 4.18 -3.65 2.06
N SER A 331 5.04 -4.14 1.17
CA SER A 331 6.35 -4.69 1.57
C SER A 331 7.22 -3.68 2.33
N PRO A 332 7.53 -2.49 1.79
CA PRO A 332 8.29 -1.50 2.55
C PRO A 332 7.51 -0.98 3.76
N MET A 333 6.17 -0.91 3.72
CA MET A 333 5.38 -0.43 4.85
C MET A 333 5.42 -1.37 6.06
N PHE A 334 5.54 -2.68 5.86
CA PHE A 334 5.78 -3.61 6.97
C PHE A 334 7.13 -3.34 7.65
N ALA A 335 8.19 -3.12 6.87
CA ALA A 335 9.52 -2.79 7.41
C ALA A 335 9.52 -1.42 8.12
N VAL A 336 8.84 -0.43 7.57
CA VAL A 336 8.64 0.89 8.20
C VAL A 336 7.90 0.75 9.54
N GLY A 337 6.86 -0.07 9.62
CA GLY A 337 6.13 -0.34 10.86
C GLY A 337 7.01 -1.00 11.93
N GLU A 338 7.83 -1.98 11.55
CA GLU A 338 8.80 -2.62 12.45
C GLU A 338 9.83 -1.61 12.97
N ALA A 339 10.35 -0.77 12.09
CA ALA A 339 11.30 0.28 12.46
C ALA A 339 10.69 1.33 13.40
N ALA A 340 9.45 1.73 13.17
CA ALA A 340 8.73 2.65 14.06
C ALA A 340 8.55 2.05 15.47
N GLY A 341 8.22 0.77 15.56
CA GLY A 341 8.17 0.04 16.84
C GLY A 341 9.53 -0.02 17.54
N CYS A 342 10.61 -0.32 16.80
CA CYS A 342 11.99 -0.24 17.31
C CYS A 342 12.33 1.15 17.85
N ALA A 343 12.01 2.18 17.08
CA ALA A 343 12.25 3.57 17.46
C ALA A 343 11.49 3.95 18.75
N ALA A 344 10.26 3.47 18.93
CA ALA A 344 9.49 3.71 20.15
C ALA A 344 10.16 3.11 21.39
N VAL A 345 10.75 1.92 21.27
CA VAL A 345 11.53 1.31 22.36
C VAL A 345 12.76 2.15 22.70
N LEU A 346 13.46 2.67 21.68
CA LEU A 346 14.63 3.53 21.90
C LEU A 346 14.22 4.89 22.48
N ALA A 347 13.12 5.49 22.01
CA ALA A 347 12.60 6.76 22.51
C ALA A 347 12.21 6.67 24.00
N ARG A 348 11.59 5.58 24.45
CA ARG A 348 11.27 5.37 25.86
C ARG A 348 12.48 5.45 26.78
N ARG A 349 13.67 5.11 26.29
CA ARG A 349 14.93 5.21 27.02
C ARG A 349 15.52 6.62 27.01
N LYS A 350 14.92 7.54 26.21
CA LYS A 350 15.35 8.93 26.00
C LYS A 350 14.18 9.89 26.21
N ASN A 351 13.64 9.93 27.43
CA ASN A 351 12.57 10.86 27.87
C ASN A 351 11.29 10.85 26.99
N GLY A 352 11.07 9.82 26.16
CA GLY A 352 9.87 9.71 25.35
C GLY A 352 9.86 10.63 24.12
N SER A 353 11.00 10.98 23.56
CA SER A 353 11.09 11.81 22.34
C SER A 353 11.70 11.04 21.17
N PHE A 354 11.02 11.04 20.02
CA PHE A 354 11.58 10.53 18.77
C PHE A 354 12.62 11.47 18.16
N ALA A 355 12.58 12.75 18.49
CA ALA A 355 13.58 13.72 18.04
C ALA A 355 14.99 13.38 18.57
N GLU A 356 15.08 12.75 19.75
CA GLU A 356 16.33 12.30 20.34
C GLU A 356 16.79 10.91 19.86
N VAL A 357 16.00 10.22 19.04
CA VAL A 357 16.35 8.90 18.53
C VAL A 357 17.29 9.04 17.34
N ASP A 358 18.49 8.48 17.48
CA ASP A 358 19.44 8.33 16.38
C ASP A 358 18.92 7.27 15.38
N GLY A 359 18.70 7.67 14.12
CA GLY A 359 18.20 6.77 13.07
C GLY A 359 19.16 5.62 12.76
N GLU A 360 20.48 5.83 12.91
CA GLU A 360 21.47 4.75 12.80
C GLU A 360 21.32 3.73 13.95
N ALA A 361 20.94 4.18 15.14
CA ALA A 361 20.64 3.26 16.24
C ALA A 361 19.38 2.42 15.96
N VAL A 362 18.36 2.98 15.29
CA VAL A 362 17.19 2.20 14.80
C VAL A 362 17.65 1.16 13.80
N ARG A 363 18.44 1.55 12.77
CA ARG A 363 19.03 0.64 11.79
C ARG A 363 19.79 -0.52 12.44
N ARG A 364 20.67 -0.21 13.37
CA ARG A 364 21.43 -1.24 14.13
C ARG A 364 20.53 -2.16 14.94
N ALA A 365 19.48 -1.64 15.56
CA ALA A 365 18.55 -2.43 16.36
C ALA A 365 17.71 -3.41 15.52
N LEU A 366 17.41 -3.08 14.26
CA LEU A 366 16.74 -3.98 13.30
C LEU A 366 17.60 -5.19 12.92
N GLY A 367 18.96 -5.05 12.90
CA GLY A 367 19.92 -6.15 12.81
C GLY A 367 20.02 -6.91 11.50
N TYR A 368 19.08 -6.71 10.55
CA TYR A 368 19.06 -7.40 9.24
C TYR A 368 19.47 -6.50 8.08
N LEU A 369 19.43 -5.18 8.26
CA LEU A 369 19.70 -4.23 7.18
C LEU A 369 21.19 -4.12 6.82
N ASP A 370 22.09 -4.60 7.69
CA ASP A 370 23.52 -4.62 7.41
C ASP A 370 24.01 -5.97 6.84
N ARG A 371 23.08 -6.92 6.65
CA ARG A 371 23.37 -8.17 5.96
C ARG A 371 23.14 -8.01 4.46
N GLU A 372 23.93 -8.68 3.65
CA GLU A 372 23.65 -8.75 2.23
C GLU A 372 22.26 -9.38 1.98
N PRO A 373 21.49 -8.88 1.01
CA PRO A 373 20.24 -9.53 0.65
C PRO A 373 20.55 -10.95 0.18
N GLU A 374 19.96 -11.95 0.85
CA GLU A 374 20.00 -13.30 0.29
C GLU A 374 19.34 -13.27 -1.10
N ALA A 375 19.97 -13.86 -2.09
CA ALA A 375 19.39 -14.01 -3.42
C ALA A 375 18.03 -14.73 -3.30
N LEU A 376 16.97 -14.05 -3.74
CA LEU A 376 15.60 -14.57 -3.76
C LEU A 376 15.41 -15.56 -4.90
#